data_271461a109b714e94d759db6ce437007
#
_entry.id   271461a109b714e94d759db6ce437007
#
_cell.length_a   1.000
_cell.length_b   1.000
_cell.length_c   1.000
_cell.angle_alpha   90.00
_cell.angle_beta   90.00
_cell.angle_gamma   90.00
#
_symmetry.space_group_name_H-M   'P 1'
#
loop_
_entity.id
_entity.type
_entity.pdbx_description
1 polymer ?
#
loop_
_entity_poly.entity_id
_entity_poly.type
_entity_poly.pdbx_seq_one_letter_code
_entity_poly.pdbx_strand_id
1 'polypeptide(L)'
;MSLLRLPQGRRFLLKGCSNMILFIKNGAPEQRVNELEDWISSLGLSCRETEISGARVLCLTGNVWRLDEELLGALDIVASVQRVSEPYKAVSRSFHPQDSVINVGGVSIGGSFALIAGPCSVESEAQI
;
A
#
# COMPACT_ATOMS: atom_id res chain seq x y z
N MET A 1 -5.93 -4.35 0.12
CA MET A 1 -6.23 -3.65 -1.15
C MET A 1 -5.67 -2.24 -1.04
N SER A 2 -4.70 -1.89 -1.83
CA SER A 2 -4.05 -0.56 -1.78
C SER A 2 -4.66 0.33 -2.85
N LEU A 3 -5.06 1.56 -2.50
CA LEU A 3 -5.58 2.56 -3.43
C LEU A 3 -4.42 3.42 -3.92
N LEU A 4 -4.21 3.42 -5.22
CA LEU A 4 -3.22 4.26 -5.88
C LEU A 4 -3.89 5.51 -6.43
N ARG A 5 -3.29 6.68 -6.20
CA ARG A 5 -3.72 7.93 -6.81
C ARG A 5 -2.91 8.17 -8.07
N LEU A 6 -3.54 8.00 -9.22
CA LEU A 6 -2.93 8.35 -10.49
C LEU A 6 -2.84 9.89 -10.66
N PRO A 7 -1.92 10.39 -11.50
CA PRO A 7 -1.74 11.83 -11.77
C PRO A 7 -3.02 12.56 -12.20
N GLN A 8 -4.04 11.83 -12.68
CA GLN A 8 -5.33 12.36 -13.12
C GLN A 8 -6.46 12.23 -12.09
N GLY A 9 -6.14 11.97 -10.81
CA GLY A 9 -7.12 11.94 -9.71
C GLY A 9 -8.00 10.70 -9.64
N ARG A 10 -7.83 9.70 -10.50
CA ARG A 10 -8.54 8.41 -10.41
C ARG A 10 -7.90 7.50 -9.38
N ARG A 11 -8.71 6.93 -8.49
CA ARG A 11 -8.27 5.95 -7.50
C ARG A 11 -8.45 4.55 -8.06
N PHE A 12 -7.41 3.74 -8.03
CA PHE A 12 -7.46 2.35 -8.46
C PHE A 12 -7.18 1.39 -7.30
N LEU A 13 -7.90 0.27 -7.31
CA LEU A 13 -7.81 -0.74 -6.25
C LEU A 13 -6.82 -1.81 -6.70
N LEU A 14 -5.61 -1.83 -6.12
CA LEU A 14 -4.59 -2.83 -6.40
C LEU A 14 -4.68 -3.98 -5.39
N LYS A 15 -5.23 -5.12 -5.83
CA LYS A 15 -5.15 -6.37 -5.06
C LYS A 15 -3.73 -6.91 -5.14
N GLY A 16 -2.98 -6.83 -4.05
CA GLY A 16 -1.71 -7.55 -3.89
C GLY A 16 -0.43 -6.78 -4.19
N CYS A 17 -0.48 -5.50 -4.59
CA CYS A 17 0.69 -4.64 -4.62
C CYS A 17 0.96 -4.07 -3.23
N SER A 18 2.06 -4.44 -2.63
CA SER A 18 2.23 -4.11 -1.22
C SER A 18 3.22 -2.99 -0.92
N ASN A 19 4.28 -2.77 -1.71
CA ASN A 19 5.35 -1.91 -1.20
C ASN A 19 5.88 -0.86 -2.19
N MET A 20 6.05 -1.15 -3.48
CA MET A 20 6.54 -0.20 -4.47
C MET A 20 5.94 -0.48 -5.85
N ILE A 21 5.71 0.54 -6.62
CA ILE A 21 5.11 0.47 -7.96
C ILE A 21 5.97 1.28 -8.92
N LEU A 22 6.39 0.63 -10.00
CA LEU A 22 7.09 1.26 -11.11
C LEU A 22 6.13 1.41 -12.29
N PHE A 23 5.96 2.61 -12.78
CA PHE A 23 5.26 2.88 -14.03
C PHE A 23 6.27 2.80 -15.17
N ILE A 24 6.01 1.93 -16.13
CA ILE A 24 6.86 1.75 -17.30
C ILE A 24 6.41 2.67 -18.42
N LYS A 25 7.35 3.28 -19.13
CA LYS A 25 7.04 4.14 -20.27
C LYS A 25 6.38 3.36 -21.39
N ASN A 26 5.41 3.97 -22.05
CA ASN A 26 4.80 3.38 -23.22
C ASN A 26 5.85 3.20 -24.33
N GLY A 27 5.91 1.98 -24.88
CA GLY A 27 6.89 1.64 -25.91
C GLY A 27 8.27 1.24 -25.39
N ALA A 28 8.43 1.00 -24.06
CA ALA A 28 9.65 0.44 -23.52
C ALA A 28 9.94 -0.94 -24.15
N PRO A 29 11.19 -1.21 -24.57
CA PRO A 29 11.55 -2.49 -25.16
C PRO A 29 11.34 -3.63 -24.15
N GLU A 30 10.66 -4.71 -24.59
CA GLU A 30 10.36 -5.88 -23.77
C GLU A 30 11.61 -6.47 -23.09
N GLN A 31 12.69 -6.55 -23.85
CA GLN A 31 13.96 -7.05 -23.33
C GLN A 31 14.45 -6.26 -22.12
N ARG A 32 14.32 -4.91 -22.15
CA ARG A 32 14.77 -4.05 -21.06
C ARG A 32 13.87 -4.19 -19.82
N VAL A 33 12.58 -4.44 -20.02
CA VAL A 33 11.65 -4.69 -18.91
C VAL A 33 11.97 -6.03 -18.26
N ASN A 34 12.23 -7.07 -19.04
CA ASN A 34 12.62 -8.39 -18.52
C ASN A 34 13.95 -8.32 -17.76
N GLU A 35 14.95 -7.60 -18.28
CA GLU A 35 16.22 -7.36 -17.58
C GLU A 35 16.02 -6.68 -16.22
N LEU A 36 15.09 -5.72 -16.14
CA LEU A 36 14.74 -5.06 -14.89
C LEU A 36 14.05 -6.02 -13.92
N GLU A 37 13.12 -6.85 -14.40
CA GLU A 37 12.45 -7.86 -13.57
C GLU A 37 13.42 -8.90 -13.02
N ASP A 38 14.34 -9.39 -13.85
CA ASP A 38 15.38 -10.33 -13.45
C ASP A 38 16.31 -9.73 -12.40
N TRP A 39 16.70 -8.45 -12.60
CA TRP A 39 17.52 -7.75 -11.63
C TRP A 39 16.80 -7.58 -10.29
N ILE A 40 15.52 -7.17 -10.29
CA ILE A 40 14.69 -7.04 -9.08
C ILE A 40 14.56 -8.40 -8.37
N SER A 41 14.35 -9.48 -9.14
CA SER A 41 14.24 -10.84 -8.61
C SER A 41 15.54 -11.30 -7.98
N SER A 42 16.70 -10.94 -8.55
CA SER A 42 18.03 -11.24 -8.01
C SER A 42 18.29 -10.59 -6.65
N LEU A 43 17.59 -9.50 -6.34
CA LEU A 43 17.62 -8.83 -5.02
C LEU A 43 16.71 -9.49 -3.97
N GLY A 44 16.06 -10.61 -4.31
CA GLY A 44 15.14 -11.33 -3.44
C GLY A 44 13.77 -10.68 -3.30
N LEU A 45 13.41 -9.81 -4.24
CA LEU A 45 12.10 -9.18 -4.31
C LEU A 45 11.20 -9.92 -5.29
N SER A 46 9.90 -9.94 -5.01
CA SER A 46 8.92 -10.42 -5.98
C SER A 46 8.45 -9.28 -6.86
N CYS A 47 8.48 -9.48 -8.16
CA CYS A 47 7.95 -8.57 -9.16
C CYS A 47 6.70 -9.17 -9.80
N ARG A 48 5.67 -8.36 -9.98
CA ARG A 48 4.47 -8.74 -10.73
C ARG A 48 4.13 -7.64 -11.71
N GLU A 49 4.08 -7.99 -12.98
CA GLU A 49 3.58 -7.10 -14.00
C GLU A 49 2.03 -7.05 -13.98
N THR A 50 1.50 -5.87 -14.18
CA THR A 50 0.08 -5.62 -14.36
C THR A 50 -0.14 -4.38 -15.22
N GLU A 51 -1.36 -4.21 -15.71
CA GLU A 51 -1.76 -3.04 -16.48
C GLU A 51 -2.77 -2.21 -15.67
N ILE A 52 -2.54 -0.90 -15.60
CA ILE A 52 -3.43 0.04 -14.91
C ILE A 52 -3.74 1.19 -15.85
N SER A 53 -5.01 1.30 -16.25
CA SER A 53 -5.50 2.38 -17.14
C SER A 53 -4.71 2.50 -18.45
N GLY A 54 -4.27 1.37 -19.03
CA GLY A 54 -3.47 1.35 -20.25
C GLY A 54 -1.98 1.63 -20.02
N ALA A 55 -1.53 1.77 -18.78
CA ALA A 55 -0.12 1.90 -18.44
C ALA A 55 0.41 0.57 -17.89
N ARG A 56 1.56 0.13 -18.41
CA ARG A 56 2.29 -1.03 -17.92
C ARG A 56 2.93 -0.70 -16.57
N VAL A 57 2.75 -1.57 -15.59
CA VAL A 57 3.15 -1.32 -14.21
C VAL A 57 3.79 -2.57 -13.61
N LEU A 58 4.94 -2.38 -12.97
CA LEU A 58 5.60 -3.42 -12.18
C LEU A 58 5.33 -3.19 -10.70
N CYS A 59 4.72 -4.17 -10.07
CA CYS A 59 4.42 -4.17 -8.64
C CYS A 59 5.46 -4.95 -7.87
N LEU A 60 6.22 -4.28 -7.02
CA LEU A 60 7.27 -4.88 -6.21
C LEU A 60 6.78 -5.20 -4.81
N THR A 61 7.11 -6.41 -4.37
CA THR A 61 6.75 -6.94 -3.05
C THR A 61 7.99 -7.47 -2.35
N GLY A 62 8.12 -7.21 -1.06
CA GLY A 62 9.26 -7.65 -0.25
C GLY A 62 9.93 -6.49 0.47
N ASN A 63 11.21 -6.63 0.76
CA ASN A 63 11.99 -5.60 1.48
C ASN A 63 12.48 -4.51 0.50
N VAL A 64 11.54 -3.70 0.00
CA VAL A 64 11.81 -2.62 -0.96
C VAL A 64 12.56 -1.42 -0.38
N TRP A 65 12.81 -1.39 0.95
CA TRP A 65 13.55 -0.30 1.60
C TRP A 65 15.01 -0.19 1.15
N ARG A 66 15.54 -1.26 0.56
CA ARG A 66 16.89 -1.31 0.02
C ARG A 66 17.00 -0.73 -1.40
N LEU A 67 15.86 -0.49 -2.03
CA LEU A 67 15.82 0.10 -3.36
C LEU A 67 15.83 1.62 -3.27
N ASP A 68 16.68 2.23 -4.07
CA ASP A 68 16.76 3.67 -4.23
C ASP A 68 15.75 4.11 -5.30
N GLU A 69 14.81 4.97 -4.90
CA GLU A 69 13.78 5.49 -5.79
C GLU A 69 14.37 6.39 -6.89
N GLU A 70 15.43 7.13 -6.57
CA GLU A 70 16.08 8.02 -7.54
C GLU A 70 16.79 7.20 -8.62
N LEU A 71 17.47 6.12 -8.24
CA LEU A 71 18.10 5.20 -9.19
C LEU A 71 17.08 4.53 -10.10
N LEU A 72 15.97 4.05 -9.53
CA LEU A 72 14.89 3.44 -10.32
C LEU A 72 14.22 4.46 -11.25
N GLY A 73 14.02 5.67 -10.77
CA GLY A 73 13.43 6.76 -11.56
C GLY A 73 14.34 7.28 -12.67
N ALA A 74 15.66 7.08 -12.55
CA ALA A 74 16.64 7.45 -13.56
C ALA A 74 16.72 6.47 -14.75
N LEU A 75 16.10 5.28 -14.61
CA LEU A 75 16.08 4.30 -15.69
C LEU A 75 15.27 4.84 -16.89
N ASP A 76 15.82 4.68 -18.08
CA ASP A 76 15.23 5.16 -19.33
C ASP A 76 13.83 4.62 -19.63
N ILE A 77 13.53 3.40 -19.15
CA ILE A 77 12.24 2.69 -19.31
C ILE A 77 11.21 3.02 -18.22
N VAL A 78 11.62 3.66 -17.13
CA VAL A 78 10.74 3.98 -16.00
C VAL A 78 10.17 5.39 -16.19
N ALA A 79 8.86 5.52 -16.09
CA ALA A 79 8.16 6.80 -16.16
C ALA A 79 8.05 7.46 -14.79
N SER A 80 7.76 6.67 -13.76
CA SER A 80 7.71 7.12 -12.37
C SER A 80 7.79 5.96 -11.41
N VAL A 81 8.24 6.24 -10.20
CA VAL A 81 8.30 5.31 -9.07
C VAL A 81 7.36 5.79 -7.99
N GLN A 82 6.58 4.89 -7.42
CA GLN A 82 5.72 5.21 -6.29
C GLN A 82 5.91 4.18 -5.18
N ARG A 83 6.34 4.65 -4.02
CA ARG A 83 6.36 3.81 -2.82
C ARG A 83 4.96 3.78 -2.21
N VAL A 84 4.40 2.59 -2.09
CA VAL A 84 3.10 2.38 -1.45
C VAL A 84 3.35 2.08 0.03
N SER A 85 3.89 3.05 0.71
CA SER A 85 4.28 2.93 2.11
C SER A 85 3.46 3.89 2.98
N GLU A 86 2.22 3.50 3.26
CA GLU A 86 1.53 4.04 4.43
C GLU A 86 1.70 3.04 5.58
N PRO A 87 2.40 3.41 6.67
CA PRO A 87 2.64 2.51 7.80
C PRO A 87 1.35 2.02 8.49
N TYR A 88 0.21 2.65 8.19
CA TYR A 88 -1.10 2.32 8.77
C TYR A 88 -2.17 2.06 7.70
N LYS A 89 -1.83 1.34 6.64
CA LYS A 89 -2.73 1.05 5.50
C LYS A 89 -4.11 0.53 5.93
N ALA A 90 -4.14 -0.39 6.86
CA ALA A 90 -5.39 -1.03 7.30
C ALA A 90 -6.33 -0.11 8.08
N VAL A 91 -5.80 0.97 8.66
CA VAL A 91 -6.57 1.94 9.47
C VAL A 91 -6.62 3.32 8.84
N SER A 92 -5.98 3.52 7.69
CA SER A 92 -5.99 4.82 7.02
C SER A 92 -7.35 5.13 6.40
N ARG A 93 -7.74 6.40 6.38
CA ARG A 93 -8.97 6.88 5.71
C ARG A 93 -8.96 6.61 4.20
N SER A 94 -7.79 6.45 3.59
CA SER A 94 -7.66 6.06 2.18
C SER A 94 -8.12 4.62 1.95
N PHE A 95 -7.96 3.75 2.95
CA PHE A 95 -8.35 2.35 2.89
C PHE A 95 -9.76 2.11 3.46
N HIS A 96 -10.09 2.77 4.58
CA HIS A 96 -11.39 2.77 5.22
C HIS A 96 -11.97 4.20 5.23
N PRO A 97 -12.65 4.62 4.16
CA PRO A 97 -13.26 5.95 4.08
C PRO A 97 -14.45 6.13 5.04
N GLN A 98 -15.08 5.03 5.44
CA GLN A 98 -16.21 5.03 6.36
C GLN A 98 -15.74 4.87 7.81
N ASP A 99 -16.49 5.47 8.74
CA ASP A 99 -16.25 5.27 10.17
C ASP A 99 -16.52 3.82 10.58
N SER A 100 -15.62 3.24 11.36
CA SER A 100 -15.84 1.92 11.94
C SER A 100 -16.82 2.04 13.12
N VAL A 101 -17.86 1.25 13.10
CA VAL A 101 -18.79 1.13 14.22
C VAL A 101 -18.64 -0.26 14.83
N ILE A 102 -18.29 -0.30 16.11
CA ILE A 102 -18.08 -1.54 16.87
C ILE A 102 -19.17 -1.64 17.94
N ASN A 103 -19.81 -2.79 18.02
CA ASN A 103 -20.85 -3.04 19.04
C ASN A 103 -20.25 -3.84 20.20
N VAL A 104 -20.26 -3.24 21.39
CA VAL A 104 -19.72 -3.86 22.61
C VAL A 104 -20.83 -3.87 23.66
N GLY A 105 -21.32 -5.06 24.02
CA GLY A 105 -22.36 -5.21 25.05
C GLY A 105 -23.65 -4.43 24.75
N GLY A 106 -24.03 -4.26 23.49
CA GLY A 106 -25.20 -3.50 23.07
C GLY A 106 -24.95 -1.99 22.91
N VAL A 107 -23.74 -1.49 23.18
CA VAL A 107 -23.34 -0.10 22.98
C VAL A 107 -22.55 0.04 21.69
N SER A 108 -22.99 0.94 20.78
CA SER A 108 -22.29 1.26 19.55
C SER A 108 -21.19 2.30 19.80
N ILE A 109 -19.94 1.92 19.50
CA ILE A 109 -18.76 2.80 19.59
C ILE A 109 -18.33 3.19 18.19
N GLY A 110 -18.16 4.48 17.92
CA GLY A 110 -17.69 5.03 16.64
C GLY A 110 -18.75 5.72 15.78
N GLY A 111 -20.05 5.56 16.07
CA GLY A 111 -21.15 6.26 15.38
C GLY A 111 -21.69 7.46 16.13
N SER A 112 -21.47 7.51 17.44
CA SER A 112 -21.92 8.56 18.36
C SER A 112 -20.95 8.71 19.52
N PHE A 113 -21.21 9.70 20.39
CA PHE A 113 -20.41 9.86 21.61
C PHE A 113 -20.53 8.61 22.50
N ALA A 114 -19.39 8.03 22.87
CA ALA A 114 -19.32 6.91 23.82
C ALA A 114 -18.35 7.28 24.94
N LEU A 115 -18.77 7.10 26.18
CA LEU A 115 -17.93 7.27 27.36
C LEU A 115 -17.35 5.91 27.77
N ILE A 116 -16.04 5.78 27.77
CA ILE A 116 -15.33 4.62 28.27
C ILE A 116 -14.61 5.06 29.55
N ALA A 117 -15.01 4.50 30.70
CA ALA A 117 -14.44 4.83 31.99
C ALA A 117 -14.16 3.52 32.76
N GLY A 118 -13.03 3.48 33.42
CA GLY A 118 -12.62 2.33 34.21
C GLY A 118 -11.35 2.63 35.01
N PRO A 119 -10.88 1.67 35.83
CA PRO A 119 -9.64 1.84 36.58
C PRO A 119 -8.43 1.90 35.66
N CYS A 120 -7.41 2.67 36.05
CA CYS A 120 -6.14 2.80 35.32
C CYS A 120 -5.34 1.49 35.28
N SER A 121 -5.40 0.73 36.38
CA SER A 121 -4.84 -0.63 36.49
C SER A 121 -5.78 -1.53 37.27
N VAL A 122 -5.81 -2.80 36.91
CA VAL A 122 -6.59 -3.83 37.61
C VAL A 122 -5.61 -4.72 38.33
N GLU A 123 -5.58 -4.63 39.65
CA GLU A 123 -4.68 -5.41 40.53
C GLU A 123 -5.39 -6.57 41.22
N SER A 124 -6.71 -6.56 41.25
CA SER A 124 -7.52 -7.63 41.83
C SER A 124 -8.86 -7.77 41.13
N GLU A 125 -9.44 -8.95 41.18
CA GLU A 125 -10.79 -9.25 40.63
C GLU A 125 -11.90 -8.38 41.25
N ALA A 126 -11.72 -7.94 42.49
CA ALA A 126 -12.67 -7.09 43.20
C ALA A 126 -12.72 -5.65 42.69
N GLN A 127 -11.80 -5.24 41.78
CA GLN A 127 -11.78 -3.91 41.17
C GLN A 127 -12.57 -3.84 39.87
N ILE A 128 -12.99 -4.99 39.35
CA ILE A 128 -13.83 -5.10 38.14
C ILE A 128 -15.28 -5.28 38.56
#